data_a7630e52d5b0c403501d1977df6cb7d3
#
_entry.id   a7630e52d5b0c403501d1977df6cb7d3
#
_cell.length_a   1.000
_cell.length_b   1.000
_cell.length_c   1.000
_cell.angle_alpha   90.00
_cell.angle_beta   90.00
_cell.angle_gamma   90.00
#
_symmetry.space_group_name_H-M   'P 1'
#
loop_
_entity.id
_entity.type
_entity.pdbx_description
1 polymer ?
#
loop_
_entity_poly.entity_id
_entity_poly.type
_entity_poly.pdbx_seq_one_letter_code
_entity_poly.pdbx_strand_id
1 'polypeptide(L)'
;TKKGITAIQMDLKNDGLTMEIIRNALDITYDARCQILDQIMLPCIAEPRPEVSKYAPKMVTMHIDPDKIRDVIGKGGSVIQKIVAESGAKIDIDDDGTIHIASPDAESCATAKKCIDDIVFVPEVGQLYYGRVVRLMTFGAFVELAPGKDGLVHISKLADKRIEKVEDACKVGDMMWVKFMEIDEKGRWNLSHKDAMKEIRAKEAAGEKIQ
;
A
#
# COMPACT_ATOMS: atom_id res chain seq x y z
N THR A 1 11.54 -32.47 2.21
CA THR A 1 12.15 -31.83 1.04
C THR A 1 13.31 -32.66 0.52
N LYS A 2 13.81 -32.41 -0.70
CA LYS A 2 15.02 -33.05 -1.24
C LYS A 2 16.29 -32.69 -0.47
N LYS A 3 16.31 -31.50 0.17
CA LYS A 3 17.48 -31.00 0.90
C LYS A 3 17.54 -31.43 2.36
N GLY A 4 16.46 -31.95 2.90
CA GLY A 4 16.38 -32.33 4.29
C GLY A 4 14.98 -32.65 4.77
N ILE A 5 14.88 -33.01 6.03
CA ILE A 5 13.65 -33.33 6.74
C ILE A 5 13.22 -32.08 7.47
N THR A 6 11.95 -31.68 7.32
CA THR A 6 11.36 -30.50 7.98
C THR A 6 10.61 -30.85 9.25
N ALA A 7 10.05 -32.04 9.34
CA ALA A 7 9.36 -32.56 10.51
C ALA A 7 9.41 -34.10 10.53
N ILE A 8 9.44 -34.67 11.73
CA ILE A 8 9.33 -36.08 11.97
C ILE A 8 8.28 -36.29 13.03
N GLN A 9 7.38 -37.26 12.79
CA GLN A 9 6.52 -37.83 13.82
C GLN A 9 6.71 -39.33 13.83
N MET A 10 6.89 -39.91 15.02
CA MET A 10 7.08 -41.32 15.21
C MET A 10 6.32 -41.79 16.43
N ASP A 11 5.40 -42.70 16.24
CA ASP A 11 4.62 -43.34 17.30
C ASP A 11 5.09 -44.79 17.46
N LEU A 12 5.58 -45.13 18.65
CA LEU A 12 6.08 -46.47 18.96
C LEU A 12 5.10 -47.17 19.89
N LYS A 13 4.91 -48.48 19.63
CA LYS A 13 4.15 -49.40 20.50
C LYS A 13 5.04 -50.52 21.06
N ASN A 14 6.35 -50.29 21.07
CA ASN A 14 7.38 -51.19 21.59
C ASN A 14 8.39 -50.40 22.43
N ASP A 15 9.36 -51.10 23.01
CA ASP A 15 10.33 -50.57 23.99
C ASP A 15 11.43 -49.72 23.37
N GLY A 16 11.33 -49.35 22.07
CA GLY A 16 12.26 -48.48 21.37
C GLY A 16 12.79 -49.08 20.06
N LEU A 17 13.65 -48.30 19.39
CA LEU A 17 14.27 -48.65 18.11
C LEU A 17 15.79 -48.58 18.24
N THR A 18 16.48 -49.48 17.54
CA THR A 18 17.94 -49.39 17.40
C THR A 18 18.33 -48.27 16.43
N MET A 19 19.55 -47.73 16.58
CA MET A 19 20.06 -46.69 15.68
C MET A 19 20.15 -47.16 14.22
N GLU A 20 20.35 -48.45 14.01
CA GLU A 20 20.35 -49.04 12.67
C GLU A 20 18.97 -49.00 12.01
N ILE A 21 17.91 -49.37 12.76
CA ILE A 21 16.54 -49.29 12.27
C ILE A 21 16.17 -47.83 11.95
N ILE A 22 16.55 -46.87 12.79
CA ILE A 22 16.28 -45.44 12.57
C ILE A 22 16.97 -44.96 11.29
N ARG A 23 18.25 -45.30 11.06
CA ARG A 23 18.96 -44.90 9.85
C ARG A 23 18.30 -45.51 8.59
N ASN A 24 18.05 -46.81 8.59
CA ASN A 24 17.37 -47.46 7.46
C ASN A 24 15.98 -46.85 7.19
N ALA A 25 15.21 -46.52 8.21
CA ALA A 25 13.92 -45.87 8.06
C ALA A 25 14.05 -44.48 7.44
N LEU A 26 15.06 -43.69 7.82
CA LEU A 26 15.31 -42.33 7.24
C LEU A 26 15.71 -42.45 5.76
N ASP A 27 16.53 -43.42 5.39
CA ASP A 27 16.96 -43.65 3.99
C ASP A 27 15.75 -44.05 3.12
N ILE A 28 14.98 -45.06 3.54
CA ILE A 28 13.79 -45.53 2.81
C ILE A 28 12.75 -44.39 2.69
N THR A 29 12.50 -43.63 3.76
CA THR A 29 11.55 -42.53 3.72
C THR A 29 12.06 -41.37 2.90
N TYR A 30 13.36 -41.15 2.76
CA TYR A 30 13.94 -40.19 1.84
C TYR A 30 13.57 -40.49 0.40
N ASP A 31 13.81 -41.74 -0.06
CA ASP A 31 13.51 -42.17 -1.42
C ASP A 31 12.00 -42.07 -1.73
N ALA A 32 11.17 -42.56 -0.82
CA ALA A 32 9.70 -42.47 -0.96
C ALA A 32 9.22 -41.03 -1.03
N ARG A 33 9.77 -40.15 -0.20
CA ARG A 33 9.43 -38.71 -0.22
C ARG A 33 9.85 -38.04 -1.53
N CYS A 34 11.04 -38.34 -2.04
CA CYS A 34 11.50 -37.86 -3.33
C CYS A 34 10.63 -38.32 -4.49
N GLN A 35 10.21 -39.58 -4.49
CA GLN A 35 9.28 -40.12 -5.48
C GLN A 35 7.91 -39.37 -5.44
N ILE A 36 7.35 -39.14 -4.27
CA ILE A 36 6.11 -38.42 -4.12
C ILE A 36 6.23 -36.97 -4.63
N LEU A 37 7.34 -36.31 -4.29
CA LEU A 37 7.60 -34.94 -4.75
C LEU A 37 7.70 -34.88 -6.28
N ASP A 38 8.51 -35.77 -6.90
CA ASP A 38 8.83 -35.68 -8.31
C ASP A 38 7.74 -36.24 -9.22
N GLN A 39 7.05 -37.31 -8.80
CA GLN A 39 6.08 -37.99 -9.65
C GLN A 39 4.63 -37.56 -9.43
N ILE A 40 4.32 -36.98 -8.26
CA ILE A 40 2.93 -36.63 -7.89
C ILE A 40 2.80 -35.15 -7.65
N MET A 41 3.60 -34.56 -6.74
CA MET A 41 3.39 -33.18 -6.31
C MET A 41 3.83 -32.15 -7.33
N LEU A 42 5.04 -32.23 -7.85
CA LEU A 42 5.57 -31.27 -8.82
C LEU A 42 4.81 -31.26 -10.16
N PRO A 43 4.36 -32.41 -10.72
CA PRO A 43 3.48 -32.37 -11.90
C PRO A 43 2.13 -31.73 -11.64
N CYS A 44 1.63 -31.80 -10.41
CA CYS A 44 0.35 -31.19 -10.02
C CYS A 44 0.49 -29.68 -9.71
N ILE A 45 1.49 -29.29 -8.94
CA ILE A 45 1.80 -27.90 -8.58
C ILE A 45 3.32 -27.75 -8.53
N ALA A 46 3.91 -27.14 -9.56
CA ALA A 46 5.36 -26.92 -9.65
C ALA A 46 5.85 -25.83 -8.70
N GLU A 47 5.06 -24.76 -8.53
CA GLU A 47 5.38 -23.61 -7.69
C GLU A 47 4.20 -23.22 -6.79
N PRO A 48 4.44 -22.58 -5.65
CA PRO A 48 3.37 -22.02 -4.82
C PRO A 48 2.50 -21.06 -5.63
N ARG A 49 1.21 -21.05 -5.36
CA ARG A 49 0.31 -20.04 -5.97
C ARG A 49 0.74 -18.66 -5.53
N PRO A 50 0.68 -17.64 -6.41
CA PRO A 50 1.06 -16.27 -6.08
C PRO A 50 0.11 -15.66 -5.04
N GLU A 51 -1.15 -16.12 -4.99
CA GLU A 51 -2.14 -15.66 -4.03
C GLU A 51 -2.76 -16.82 -3.25
N VAL A 52 -3.18 -16.52 -2.02
CA VAL A 52 -3.96 -17.44 -1.21
C VAL A 52 -5.37 -17.63 -1.80
N SER A 53 -6.03 -18.72 -1.40
CA SER A 53 -7.41 -18.98 -1.83
C SER A 53 -8.33 -17.79 -1.51
N LYS A 54 -9.34 -17.57 -2.36
CA LYS A 54 -10.39 -16.56 -2.11
C LYS A 54 -11.16 -16.77 -0.78
N TYR A 55 -11.10 -17.97 -0.24
CA TYR A 55 -11.72 -18.32 1.05
C TYR A 55 -10.76 -18.26 2.24
N ALA A 56 -9.48 -18.04 2.00
CA ALA A 56 -8.52 -17.90 3.08
C ALA A 56 -8.55 -16.48 3.64
N PRO A 57 -8.41 -16.31 4.96
CA PRO A 57 -8.24 -15.00 5.56
C PRO A 57 -7.05 -14.30 4.92
N LYS A 58 -7.24 -13.05 4.52
CA LYS A 58 -6.16 -12.22 3.98
C LYS A 58 -5.58 -11.37 5.09
N MET A 59 -4.26 -11.33 5.13
CA MET A 59 -3.52 -10.46 6.03
C MET A 59 -2.60 -9.59 5.17
N VAL A 60 -2.71 -8.29 5.33
CA VAL A 60 -1.85 -7.30 4.69
C VAL A 60 -1.03 -6.64 5.78
N THR A 61 0.28 -6.67 5.63
CA THR A 61 1.19 -5.94 6.51
C THR A 61 1.70 -4.72 5.75
N MET A 62 1.63 -3.55 6.38
CA MET A 62 2.21 -2.32 5.88
C MET A 62 3.03 -1.65 6.98
N HIS A 63 3.92 -0.76 6.60
CA HIS A 63 4.75 -0.01 7.53
C HIS A 63 4.55 1.49 7.31
N ILE A 64 4.36 2.22 8.39
CA ILE A 64 4.22 3.67 8.39
C ILE A 64 5.29 4.29 9.28
N ASP A 65 5.52 5.59 9.13
CA ASP A 65 6.35 6.35 10.04
C ASP A 65 5.74 6.32 11.45
N PRO A 66 6.50 5.92 12.50
CA PRO A 66 6.02 5.89 13.88
C PRO A 66 5.41 7.22 14.34
N ASP A 67 5.89 8.35 13.85
CA ASP A 67 5.32 9.66 14.17
C ASP A 67 3.88 9.83 13.65
N LYS A 68 3.48 9.04 12.65
CA LYS A 68 2.12 9.02 12.07
C LYS A 68 1.14 8.08 12.76
N ILE A 69 1.61 7.22 13.66
CA ILE A 69 0.75 6.28 14.40
C ILE A 69 -0.39 7.03 15.09
N ARG A 70 -0.09 8.18 15.69
CA ARG A 70 -1.10 9.02 16.39
C ARG A 70 -2.18 9.54 15.46
N ASP A 71 -1.84 9.85 14.21
CA ASP A 71 -2.81 10.33 13.22
C ASP A 71 -3.74 9.19 12.78
N VAL A 72 -3.21 7.96 12.63
CA VAL A 72 -3.98 6.76 12.26
C VAL A 72 -4.89 6.30 13.39
N ILE A 73 -4.41 6.33 14.63
CA ILE A 73 -5.23 5.99 15.79
C ILE A 73 -6.29 7.06 16.04
N GLY A 74 -5.90 8.33 15.94
CA GLY A 74 -6.74 9.47 16.24
C GLY A 74 -6.99 9.65 17.74
N LYS A 75 -7.64 10.77 18.10
CA LYS A 75 -7.94 11.10 19.50
C LYS A 75 -8.89 10.07 20.10
N GLY A 76 -8.42 9.35 21.13
CA GLY A 76 -9.19 8.29 21.79
C GLY A 76 -9.54 7.11 20.88
N GLY A 77 -8.77 6.86 19.81
CA GLY A 77 -9.00 5.75 18.89
C GLY A 77 -10.10 6.01 17.84
N SER A 78 -10.60 7.25 17.72
CA SER A 78 -11.75 7.56 16.86
C SER A 78 -11.50 7.29 15.38
N VAL A 79 -10.29 7.53 14.89
CA VAL A 79 -9.96 7.35 13.47
C VAL A 79 -9.85 5.86 13.13
N ILE A 80 -9.12 5.08 13.93
CA ILE A 80 -8.98 3.64 13.69
C ILE A 80 -10.33 2.93 13.81
N GLN A 81 -11.17 3.30 14.78
CA GLN A 81 -12.52 2.74 14.92
C GLN A 81 -13.40 3.03 13.70
N LYS A 82 -13.27 4.22 13.11
CA LYS A 82 -13.97 4.57 11.88
C LYS A 82 -13.50 3.72 10.71
N ILE A 83 -12.17 3.55 10.54
CA ILE A 83 -11.60 2.70 9.49
C ILE A 83 -12.09 1.25 9.64
N VAL A 84 -12.07 0.71 10.85
CA VAL A 84 -12.58 -0.65 11.15
C VAL A 84 -14.06 -0.79 10.82
N ALA A 85 -14.88 0.22 11.18
CA ALA A 85 -16.31 0.21 10.90
C ALA A 85 -16.63 0.30 9.40
N GLU A 86 -15.87 1.10 8.64
CA GLU A 86 -16.08 1.28 7.20
C GLU A 86 -15.53 0.12 6.37
N SER A 87 -14.40 -0.47 6.76
CA SER A 87 -13.77 -1.56 6.02
C SER A 87 -14.24 -2.95 6.46
N GLY A 88 -14.66 -3.11 7.70
CA GLY A 88 -14.92 -4.43 8.29
C GLY A 88 -13.66 -5.25 8.59
N ALA A 89 -12.47 -4.66 8.42
CA ALA A 89 -11.20 -5.32 8.68
C ALA A 89 -10.77 -5.14 10.15
N LYS A 90 -10.03 -6.10 10.67
CA LYS A 90 -9.33 -5.98 11.94
C LYS A 90 -7.96 -5.33 11.69
N ILE A 91 -7.61 -4.33 12.49
CA ILE A 91 -6.37 -3.57 12.35
C ILE A 91 -5.63 -3.61 13.69
N ASP A 92 -4.41 -4.10 13.68
CA ASP A 92 -3.48 -4.08 14.82
C ASP A 92 -2.27 -3.22 14.42
N ILE A 93 -1.81 -2.35 15.32
CA ILE A 93 -0.71 -1.40 15.07
C ILE A 93 0.35 -1.61 16.15
N ASP A 94 1.57 -1.87 15.73
CA ASP A 94 2.73 -2.01 16.61
C ASP A 94 3.44 -0.66 16.79
N ASP A 95 4.20 -0.51 17.87
CA ASP A 95 4.89 0.74 18.23
C ASP A 95 5.99 1.13 17.24
N ASP A 96 6.47 0.18 16.44
CA ASP A 96 7.48 0.40 15.39
C ASP A 96 6.91 0.95 14.08
N GLY A 97 5.58 1.13 13.99
CA GLY A 97 4.88 1.58 12.80
C GLY A 97 4.40 0.45 11.88
N THR A 98 4.56 -0.81 12.29
CA THR A 98 4.01 -1.95 11.55
C THR A 98 2.50 -2.06 11.79
N ILE A 99 1.72 -2.14 10.72
CA ILE A 99 0.26 -2.29 10.77
C ILE A 99 -0.12 -3.61 10.13
N HIS A 100 -0.87 -4.40 10.88
CA HIS A 100 -1.44 -5.67 10.44
C HIS A 100 -2.94 -5.51 10.20
N ILE A 101 -3.35 -5.70 8.95
CA ILE A 101 -4.75 -5.61 8.51
C ILE A 101 -5.21 -7.03 8.17
N ALA A 102 -6.20 -7.55 8.88
CA ALA A 102 -6.74 -8.88 8.67
C ALA A 102 -8.24 -8.82 8.34
N SER A 103 -8.66 -9.52 7.28
CA SER A 103 -10.06 -9.65 6.89
C SER A 103 -10.34 -10.97 6.18
N PRO A 104 -11.59 -11.48 6.24
CA PRO A 104 -12.03 -12.62 5.45
C PRO A 104 -11.96 -12.36 3.93
N ASP A 105 -12.08 -11.11 3.49
CA ASP A 105 -12.09 -10.75 2.08
C ASP A 105 -11.00 -9.70 1.73
N ALA A 106 -10.65 -9.66 0.43
CA ALA A 106 -9.60 -8.79 -0.08
C ALA A 106 -10.03 -7.32 -0.17
N GLU A 107 -11.31 -7.06 -0.41
CA GLU A 107 -11.83 -5.71 -0.60
C GLU A 107 -11.78 -4.92 0.71
N SER A 108 -12.14 -5.57 1.81
CA SER A 108 -12.02 -5.01 3.15
C SER A 108 -10.58 -4.64 3.50
N CYS A 109 -9.61 -5.53 3.22
CA CYS A 109 -8.20 -5.23 3.41
C CYS A 109 -7.72 -4.07 2.54
N ALA A 110 -8.13 -4.03 1.27
CA ALA A 110 -7.76 -2.96 0.34
C ALA A 110 -8.35 -1.61 0.76
N THR A 111 -9.61 -1.61 1.22
CA THR A 111 -10.28 -0.41 1.74
C THR A 111 -9.60 0.12 2.99
N ALA A 112 -9.31 -0.74 3.96
CA ALA A 112 -8.60 -0.36 5.19
C ALA A 112 -7.21 0.20 4.86
N LYS A 113 -6.45 -0.48 4.00
CA LYS A 113 -5.13 -0.02 3.56
C LYS A 113 -5.21 1.36 2.92
N LYS A 114 -6.15 1.56 1.99
CA LYS A 114 -6.34 2.86 1.32
C LYS A 114 -6.65 3.98 2.32
N CYS A 115 -7.53 3.74 3.29
CA CYS A 115 -7.84 4.72 4.32
C CYS A 115 -6.60 5.11 5.13
N ILE A 116 -5.74 4.14 5.46
CA ILE A 116 -4.50 4.40 6.19
C ILE A 116 -3.51 5.15 5.30
N ASP A 117 -3.31 4.72 4.04
CA ASP A 117 -2.44 5.40 3.08
C ASP A 117 -2.85 6.87 2.90
N ASP A 118 -4.14 7.16 2.80
CA ASP A 118 -4.69 8.52 2.68
C ASP A 118 -4.37 9.39 3.92
N ILE A 119 -4.41 8.79 5.12
CA ILE A 119 -4.10 9.49 6.37
C ILE A 119 -2.60 9.79 6.49
N VAL A 120 -1.74 8.83 6.17
CA VAL A 120 -0.29 8.98 6.28
C VAL A 120 0.34 9.68 5.08
N PHE A 121 -0.44 9.90 4.03
CA PHE A 121 0.03 10.50 2.79
C PHE A 121 0.79 11.81 3.04
N VAL A 122 2.00 11.88 2.54
CA VAL A 122 2.83 13.09 2.49
C VAL A 122 3.38 13.20 1.07
N PRO A 123 3.10 14.30 0.38
CA PRO A 123 3.59 14.47 -0.98
C PRO A 123 5.10 14.69 -1.01
N GLU A 124 5.74 14.15 -2.03
CA GLU A 124 7.18 14.31 -2.26
C GLU A 124 7.46 15.53 -3.14
N VAL A 125 8.47 16.31 -2.74
CA VAL A 125 8.86 17.52 -3.48
C VAL A 125 9.30 17.15 -4.90
N GLY A 126 8.72 17.85 -5.88
CA GLY A 126 9.00 17.64 -7.28
C GLY A 126 8.14 16.59 -7.97
N GLN A 127 7.33 15.81 -7.28
CA GLN A 127 6.42 14.83 -7.87
C GLN A 127 5.14 15.46 -8.43
N LEU A 128 4.56 14.74 -9.40
CA LEU A 128 3.30 15.11 -10.05
C LEU A 128 2.14 14.38 -9.38
N TYR A 129 1.08 15.11 -9.09
CA TYR A 129 -0.14 14.58 -8.51
C TYR A 129 -1.36 15.01 -9.32
N TYR A 130 -2.37 14.16 -9.37
CA TYR A 130 -3.64 14.46 -10.01
C TYR A 130 -4.69 14.67 -8.93
N GLY A 131 -5.07 15.93 -8.70
CA GLY A 131 -5.93 16.33 -7.59
C GLY A 131 -7.17 17.07 -8.03
N ARG A 132 -8.15 17.15 -7.12
CA ARG A 132 -9.41 17.85 -7.35
C ARG A 132 -9.40 19.25 -6.75
N VAL A 133 -9.87 20.24 -7.50
CA VAL A 133 -10.08 21.60 -7.00
C VAL A 133 -11.25 21.60 -6.01
N VAL A 134 -10.96 21.86 -4.74
CA VAL A 134 -11.97 21.86 -3.66
C VAL A 134 -12.46 23.27 -3.32
N ARG A 135 -11.63 24.28 -3.53
CA ARG A 135 -11.97 25.67 -3.21
C ARG A 135 -11.19 26.65 -4.08
N LEU A 136 -11.86 27.74 -4.46
CA LEU A 136 -11.25 28.88 -5.15
C LEU A 136 -11.18 30.08 -4.22
N MET A 137 -10.08 30.83 -4.31
CA MET A 137 -9.85 32.09 -3.62
C MET A 137 -9.28 33.10 -4.62
N THR A 138 -9.34 34.37 -4.30
CA THR A 138 -8.84 35.46 -5.19
C THR A 138 -7.36 35.35 -5.54
N PHE A 139 -6.58 34.67 -4.67
CA PHE A 139 -5.12 34.50 -4.83
C PHE A 139 -4.71 33.11 -5.35
N GLY A 140 -5.64 32.17 -5.55
CA GLY A 140 -5.33 30.85 -6.05
C GLY A 140 -6.42 29.81 -5.83
N ALA A 141 -6.13 28.58 -6.24
CA ALA A 141 -7.00 27.41 -6.09
C ALA A 141 -6.42 26.43 -5.06
N PHE A 142 -7.30 25.84 -4.26
CA PHE A 142 -6.92 24.73 -3.37
C PHE A 142 -7.24 23.41 -4.06
N VAL A 143 -6.23 22.57 -4.16
CA VAL A 143 -6.31 21.25 -4.81
C VAL A 143 -6.06 20.17 -3.76
N GLU A 144 -7.04 19.29 -3.61
CA GLU A 144 -6.97 18.15 -2.71
C GLU A 144 -6.19 17.01 -3.36
N LEU A 145 -5.13 16.54 -2.69
CA LEU A 145 -4.28 15.43 -3.13
C LEU A 145 -4.64 14.12 -2.43
N ALA A 146 -5.11 14.20 -1.20
CA ALA A 146 -5.67 13.09 -0.43
C ALA A 146 -6.84 13.63 0.43
N PRO A 147 -7.78 12.78 0.88
CA PRO A 147 -8.94 13.20 1.64
C PRO A 147 -8.58 14.10 2.82
N GLY A 148 -9.08 15.34 2.80
CA GLY A 148 -8.81 16.37 3.82
C GLY A 148 -7.42 16.99 3.77
N LYS A 149 -6.60 16.69 2.74
CA LYS A 149 -5.26 17.23 2.54
C LYS A 149 -5.21 18.04 1.23
N ASP A 150 -5.34 19.34 1.34
CA ASP A 150 -5.34 20.27 0.22
C ASP A 150 -4.07 21.12 0.21
N GLY A 151 -3.62 21.46 -0.99
CA GLY A 151 -2.51 22.36 -1.23
C GLY A 151 -2.92 23.57 -2.07
N LEU A 152 -2.19 24.68 -1.92
CA LEU A 152 -2.45 25.92 -2.63
C LEU A 152 -1.71 25.97 -3.96
N VAL A 153 -2.45 26.14 -5.05
CA VAL A 153 -1.92 26.58 -6.34
C VAL A 153 -2.15 28.10 -6.45
N HIS A 154 -1.08 28.88 -6.28
CA HIS A 154 -1.17 30.33 -6.40
C HIS A 154 -1.57 30.74 -7.83
N ILE A 155 -2.30 31.84 -8.01
CA ILE A 155 -2.79 32.32 -9.33
C ILE A 155 -1.68 32.41 -10.40
N SER A 156 -0.47 32.81 -10.01
CA SER A 156 0.70 32.86 -10.90
C SER A 156 1.23 31.49 -11.35
N LYS A 157 0.80 30.42 -10.69
CA LYS A 157 1.19 29.02 -10.94
C LYS A 157 0.06 28.17 -11.56
N LEU A 158 -1.10 28.78 -11.85
CA LEU A 158 -2.24 28.11 -12.48
C LEU A 158 -2.10 27.98 -14.00
N ALA A 159 -1.56 29.00 -14.68
CA ALA A 159 -1.39 28.94 -16.12
C ALA A 159 -0.11 29.65 -16.59
N ASP A 160 0.28 29.39 -17.86
CA ASP A 160 1.43 30.06 -18.50
C ASP A 160 1.16 31.52 -18.81
N LYS A 161 -0.11 31.89 -19.07
CA LYS A 161 -0.55 33.26 -19.32
C LYS A 161 -1.02 33.92 -18.04
N ARG A 162 -0.85 35.21 -17.93
CA ARG A 162 -1.37 35.99 -16.80
C ARG A 162 -2.90 35.92 -16.78
N ILE A 163 -3.46 35.45 -15.69
CA ILE A 163 -4.91 35.31 -15.47
C ILE A 163 -5.32 36.41 -14.52
N GLU A 164 -6.45 37.06 -14.79
CA GLU A 164 -7.00 38.09 -13.92
C GLU A 164 -7.87 37.50 -12.80
N LYS A 165 -8.57 36.42 -13.10
CA LYS A 165 -9.43 35.71 -12.12
C LYS A 165 -9.12 34.21 -12.11
N VAL A 166 -9.07 33.61 -10.94
CA VAL A 166 -8.83 32.17 -10.76
C VAL A 166 -9.92 31.33 -11.43
N GLU A 167 -11.16 31.84 -11.44
CA GLU A 167 -12.35 31.23 -12.03
C GLU A 167 -12.25 31.06 -13.56
N ASP A 168 -11.40 31.86 -14.23
CA ASP A 168 -11.14 31.74 -15.67
C ASP A 168 -10.24 30.55 -16.00
N ALA A 169 -9.49 30.04 -15.03
CA ALA A 169 -8.55 28.94 -15.21
C ALA A 169 -9.09 27.58 -14.75
N CYS A 170 -9.89 27.55 -13.70
CA CYS A 170 -10.43 26.32 -13.15
C CYS A 170 -11.72 26.57 -12.34
N LYS A 171 -12.50 25.53 -12.17
CA LYS A 171 -13.74 25.52 -11.38
C LYS A 171 -13.62 24.55 -10.21
N VAL A 172 -14.43 24.77 -9.18
CA VAL A 172 -14.55 23.81 -8.07
C VAL A 172 -15.09 22.49 -8.63
N GLY A 173 -14.40 21.39 -8.33
CA GLY A 173 -14.70 20.06 -8.83
C GLY A 173 -13.83 19.60 -10.01
N ASP A 174 -13.12 20.54 -10.67
CA ASP A 174 -12.21 20.18 -11.75
C ASP A 174 -11.05 19.33 -11.23
N MET A 175 -10.61 18.38 -12.07
CA MET A 175 -9.41 17.59 -11.83
C MET A 175 -8.24 18.20 -12.58
N MET A 176 -7.11 18.38 -11.90
CA MET A 176 -5.92 18.95 -12.51
C MET A 176 -4.63 18.31 -12.04
N TRP A 177 -3.65 18.26 -12.95
CA TRP A 177 -2.29 17.89 -12.60
C TRP A 177 -1.59 19.03 -11.87
N VAL A 178 -0.95 18.72 -10.77
CA VAL A 178 -0.16 19.67 -9.99
C VAL A 178 1.18 19.05 -9.62
N LYS A 179 2.20 19.87 -9.57
CA LYS A 179 3.52 19.50 -9.07
C LYS A 179 3.66 20.02 -7.64
N PHE A 180 4.08 19.14 -6.74
CA PHE A 180 4.35 19.53 -5.37
C PHE A 180 5.69 20.27 -5.31
N MET A 181 5.69 21.50 -4.82
CA MET A 181 6.88 22.36 -4.82
C MET A 181 7.59 22.36 -3.47
N GLU A 182 6.88 22.67 -2.41
CA GLU A 182 7.43 22.81 -1.07
C GLU A 182 6.32 22.88 -0.01
N ILE A 183 6.71 22.76 1.25
CA ILE A 183 5.87 23.07 2.41
C ILE A 183 6.32 24.44 2.94
N ASP A 184 5.38 25.39 3.08
CA ASP A 184 5.71 26.71 3.64
C ASP A 184 5.98 26.62 5.15
N GLU A 185 6.51 27.72 5.74
CA GLU A 185 6.80 27.84 7.17
C GLU A 185 5.56 27.61 8.07
N LYS A 186 4.35 27.66 7.50
CA LYS A 186 3.07 27.43 8.18
C LYS A 186 2.52 26.03 7.96
N GLY A 187 3.32 25.13 7.36
CA GLY A 187 2.95 23.75 7.08
C GLY A 187 1.96 23.58 5.91
N ARG A 188 1.77 24.61 5.06
CA ARG A 188 0.86 24.53 3.92
C ARG A 188 1.60 24.05 2.69
N TRP A 189 0.94 23.24 1.89
CA TRP A 189 1.47 22.67 0.66
C TRP A 189 1.36 23.67 -0.48
N ASN A 190 2.50 23.98 -1.10
CA ASN A 190 2.59 24.82 -2.28
C ASN A 190 2.66 23.96 -3.53
N LEU A 191 1.70 24.16 -4.43
CA LEU A 191 1.53 23.41 -5.66
C LEU A 191 1.69 24.30 -6.89
N SER A 192 2.07 23.70 -8.04
CA SER A 192 2.17 24.38 -9.31
C SER A 192 1.53 23.56 -10.44
N HIS A 193 0.45 24.03 -11.02
CA HIS A 193 -0.14 23.46 -12.23
C HIS A 193 0.70 23.78 -13.48
N LYS A 194 1.21 24.98 -13.57
CA LYS A 194 2.08 25.41 -14.68
C LYS A 194 3.31 24.51 -14.83
N ASP A 195 4.01 24.22 -13.76
CA ASP A 195 5.22 23.40 -13.78
C ASP A 195 4.87 21.92 -14.03
N ALA A 196 3.72 21.44 -13.53
CA ALA A 196 3.19 20.13 -13.85
C ALA A 196 2.94 19.94 -15.34
N MET A 197 2.23 20.90 -15.97
CA MET A 197 1.92 20.82 -17.41
C MET A 197 3.16 20.90 -18.30
N LYS A 198 4.19 21.64 -17.87
CA LYS A 198 5.48 21.66 -18.61
C LYS A 198 6.17 20.30 -18.58
N GLU A 199 6.20 19.67 -17.40
CA GLU A 199 6.82 18.36 -17.25
C GLU A 199 6.04 17.25 -17.97
N ILE A 200 4.70 17.30 -17.93
CA ILE A 200 3.82 16.38 -18.65
C ILE A 200 4.09 16.47 -20.15
N ARG A 201 4.10 17.68 -20.72
CA ARG A 201 4.40 17.89 -22.15
C ARG A 201 5.81 17.41 -22.53
N ALA A 202 6.79 17.58 -21.64
CA ALA A 202 8.15 17.09 -21.86
C ALA A 202 8.20 15.54 -21.85
N LYS A 203 7.50 14.88 -20.95
CA LYS A 203 7.40 13.42 -20.87
C LYS A 203 6.63 12.83 -22.06
N GLU A 204 5.52 13.47 -22.48
CA GLU A 204 4.78 13.07 -23.68
C GLU A 204 5.64 13.18 -24.94
N ALA A 205 6.45 14.25 -25.07
CA ALA A 205 7.39 14.43 -26.18
C ALA A 205 8.52 13.39 -26.16
N ALA A 206 8.89 12.86 -24.98
CA ALA A 206 9.87 11.79 -24.82
C ALA A 206 9.27 10.38 -24.98
N GLY A 207 7.93 10.23 -25.11
CA GLY A 207 7.23 8.95 -25.26
C GLY A 207 7.08 8.16 -23.96
N GLU A 208 7.29 8.79 -22.80
CA GLU A 208 7.10 8.18 -21.49
C GLU A 208 5.62 8.24 -21.06
N LYS A 209 5.11 7.12 -20.54
CA LYS A 209 3.76 7.09 -19.94
C LYS A 209 3.80 7.77 -18.58
N ILE A 210 2.87 8.70 -18.35
CA ILE A 210 2.62 9.32 -17.05
C ILE A 210 1.86 8.27 -16.20
N GLN A 211 2.47 7.84 -15.12
CA GLN A 211 1.83 6.99 -14.11
C GLN A 211 1.18 7.83 -13.04
#